data_6d2050277185a27c64d7261c2d782cf1
#
_entry.id   6d2050277185a27c64d7261c2d782cf1
#
_cell.length_a   1.000
_cell.length_b   1.000
_cell.length_c   1.000
_cell.angle_alpha   90.00
_cell.angle_beta   90.00
_cell.angle_gamma   90.00
#
_symmetry.space_group_name_H-M   'P 1'
#
loop_
_entity.id
_entity.type
_entity.pdbx_description
1 polymer ?
#
loop_
_entity_poly.entity_id
_entity_poly.type
_entity_poly.pdbx_seq_one_letter_code
_entity_poly.pdbx_strand_id
1 'polypeptide(L)'
;MRHNWTIVGLLAGLCLIGATTTRLVPAATEAGRIGWMLYLIALPIVLAGLVWIGWTWTAMACVIYGTVGLALDLATVTSILGGQGETGALFLFSAMSGIVNFLLMLFGGRAFLHSFQESALPGSRPPSPPSPSSSARP
;
A
#
# COMPACT_ATOMS: atom_id res chain seq x y z
N MET A 1 4.90 15.97 -2.44
CA MET A 1 3.93 15.96 -1.32
C MET A 1 2.50 15.55 -1.71
N ARG A 2 1.96 15.85 -2.90
CA ARG A 2 0.57 15.48 -3.29
C ARG A 2 0.32 13.98 -3.46
N HIS A 3 1.34 13.18 -3.78
CA HIS A 3 1.19 11.74 -4.02
C HIS A 3 0.89 10.92 -2.76
N ASN A 4 1.40 11.33 -1.61
CA ASN A 4 1.22 10.61 -0.36
C ASN A 4 -0.24 10.65 0.12
N TRP A 5 -0.97 11.74 -0.12
CA TRP A 5 -2.38 11.88 0.25
C TRP A 5 -3.29 10.88 -0.45
N THR A 6 -3.01 10.56 -1.72
CA THR A 6 -3.78 9.57 -2.47
C THR A 6 -3.61 8.17 -1.88
N ILE A 7 -2.37 7.79 -1.55
CA ILE A 7 -2.08 6.49 -0.93
C ILE A 7 -2.72 6.38 0.45
N VAL A 8 -2.60 7.43 1.27
CA VAL A 8 -3.23 7.49 2.61
C VAL A 8 -4.76 7.40 2.48
N GLY A 9 -5.35 8.09 1.52
CA GLY A 9 -6.80 8.03 1.24
C GLY A 9 -7.26 6.62 0.84
N LEU A 10 -6.49 5.92 0.00
CA LEU A 10 -6.78 4.54 -0.39
C LEU A 10 -6.68 3.58 0.80
N LEU A 11 -5.65 3.73 1.65
CA LEU A 11 -5.50 2.92 2.86
C LEU A 11 -6.62 3.17 3.86
N ALA A 12 -7.07 4.43 4.03
CA ALA A 12 -8.23 4.77 4.85
C ALA A 12 -9.52 4.13 4.29
N GLY A 13 -9.70 4.15 2.98
CA GLY A 13 -10.81 3.46 2.31
C GLY A 13 -10.80 1.96 2.57
N LEU A 14 -9.64 1.31 2.49
CA LEU A 14 -9.49 -0.12 2.84
C LEU A 14 -9.83 -0.40 4.30
N CYS A 15 -9.42 0.46 5.23
CA CYS A 15 -9.81 0.34 6.64
C CYS A 15 -11.33 0.39 6.83
N LEU A 16 -12.03 1.29 6.14
CA LEU A 16 -13.48 1.41 6.22
C LEU A 16 -14.18 0.17 5.64
N ILE A 17 -13.73 -0.29 4.46
CA ILE A 17 -14.24 -1.52 3.85
C ILE A 17 -13.97 -2.72 4.77
N GLY A 18 -12.76 -2.86 5.31
CA GLY A 18 -12.40 -3.91 6.24
C GLY A 18 -13.24 -3.91 7.51
N ALA A 19 -13.48 -2.74 8.11
CA ALA A 19 -14.32 -2.60 9.30
C ALA A 19 -15.79 -2.98 9.04
N THR A 20 -16.33 -2.70 7.85
CA THR A 20 -17.69 -3.12 7.48
C THR A 20 -17.75 -4.61 7.19
N THR A 21 -16.77 -5.16 6.50
CA THR A 21 -16.69 -6.59 6.18
C THR A 21 -16.58 -7.46 7.42
N THR A 22 -15.79 -7.05 8.42
CA THR A 22 -15.65 -7.79 9.69
C THR A 22 -16.95 -7.85 10.51
N ARG A 23 -17.88 -6.96 10.27
CA ARG A 23 -19.22 -7.01 10.90
C ARG A 23 -20.20 -7.91 10.17
N LEU A 24 -20.01 -8.11 8.87
CA LEU A 24 -20.90 -8.90 8.02
C LEU A 24 -20.52 -10.38 7.99
N VAL A 25 -19.26 -10.72 8.16
CA VAL A 25 -18.77 -12.09 8.12
C VAL A 25 -18.36 -12.55 9.52
N PRO A 26 -19.15 -13.42 10.17
CA PRO A 26 -18.78 -14.01 11.44
C PRO A 26 -17.56 -14.94 11.22
N ALA A 27 -16.47 -14.68 11.92
CA ALA A 27 -15.31 -15.54 11.87
C ALA A 27 -15.59 -16.87 12.59
N ALA A 28 -15.18 -17.97 11.97
CA ALA A 28 -15.39 -19.33 12.50
C ALA A 28 -14.63 -19.59 13.82
N THR A 29 -13.55 -18.83 14.10
CA THR A 29 -12.74 -18.95 15.30
C THR A 29 -12.30 -17.58 15.80
N GLU A 30 -12.07 -17.45 17.12
CA GLU A 30 -11.54 -16.24 17.77
C GLU A 30 -10.17 -15.83 17.18
N ALA A 31 -9.27 -16.80 17.01
CA ALA A 31 -7.95 -16.55 16.42
C ALA A 31 -8.05 -16.03 14.97
N GLY A 32 -8.97 -16.58 14.18
CA GLY A 32 -9.25 -16.12 12.82
C GLY A 32 -9.77 -14.68 12.81
N ARG A 33 -10.63 -14.32 13.75
CA ARG A 33 -11.16 -12.95 13.88
C ARG A 33 -10.06 -11.94 14.20
N ILE A 34 -9.17 -12.28 15.13
CA ILE A 34 -8.05 -11.41 15.49
C ILE A 34 -7.09 -11.25 14.29
N GLY A 35 -6.74 -12.34 13.61
CA GLY A 35 -5.91 -12.30 12.41
C GLY A 35 -6.51 -11.44 11.31
N TRP A 36 -7.82 -11.56 11.05
CA TRP A 36 -8.54 -10.75 10.08
C TRP A 36 -8.57 -9.27 10.46
N MET A 37 -8.83 -8.94 11.72
CA MET A 37 -8.80 -7.54 12.20
C MET A 37 -7.39 -6.93 12.07
N LEU A 38 -6.34 -7.68 12.41
CA LEU A 38 -4.96 -7.21 12.25
C LEU A 38 -4.63 -6.93 10.79
N TYR A 39 -5.01 -7.83 9.89
CA TYR A 39 -4.74 -7.68 8.46
C TYR A 39 -5.55 -6.54 7.82
N LEU A 40 -6.86 -6.44 8.10
CA LEU A 40 -7.76 -5.50 7.43
C LEU A 40 -7.73 -4.09 8.05
N ILE A 41 -7.36 -3.95 9.32
CA ILE A 41 -7.43 -2.67 10.03
C ILE A 41 -6.05 -2.22 10.49
N ALA A 42 -5.32 -3.04 11.25
CA ALA A 42 -4.05 -2.63 11.84
C ALA A 42 -2.97 -2.40 10.76
N LEU A 43 -2.87 -3.30 9.79
CA LEU A 43 -1.83 -3.21 8.75
C LEU A 43 -1.98 -1.97 7.87
N PRO A 44 -3.16 -1.62 7.33
CA PRO A 44 -3.33 -0.36 6.58
C PRO A 44 -3.06 0.89 7.41
N ILE A 45 -3.40 0.90 8.70
CA ILE A 45 -3.11 2.04 9.59
C ILE A 45 -1.61 2.21 9.76
N VAL A 46 -0.88 1.12 10.01
CA VAL A 46 0.59 1.14 10.12
C VAL A 46 1.22 1.61 8.81
N LEU A 47 0.76 1.09 7.66
CA LEU A 47 1.24 1.52 6.35
C LEU A 47 0.96 2.99 6.09
N ALA A 48 -0.23 3.50 6.46
CA ALA A 48 -0.58 4.91 6.33
C ALA A 48 0.36 5.80 7.17
N GLY A 49 0.65 5.40 8.40
CA GLY A 49 1.63 6.08 9.26
C GLY A 49 3.03 6.09 8.66
N LEU A 50 3.49 4.96 8.13
CA LEU A 50 4.80 4.86 7.48
C LEU A 50 4.89 5.69 6.20
N VAL A 51 3.82 5.75 5.38
CA VAL A 51 3.71 6.65 4.22
C VAL A 51 3.81 8.11 4.66
N TRP A 52 3.18 8.45 5.79
CA TRP A 52 3.23 9.81 6.32
C TRP A 52 4.65 10.21 6.75
N ILE A 53 5.39 9.28 7.36
CA ILE A 53 6.80 9.49 7.75
C ILE A 53 7.73 9.60 6.53
N GLY A 54 7.28 9.17 5.34
CA GLY A 54 8.03 9.29 4.09
C GLY A 54 9.11 8.21 3.91
N TRP A 55 8.96 7.08 4.53
CA TRP A 55 9.91 5.97 4.41
C TRP A 55 9.82 5.33 3.02
N THR A 56 10.93 5.29 2.29
CA THR A 56 11.00 4.84 0.87
C THR A 56 10.51 3.39 0.68
N TRP A 57 10.76 2.52 1.66
CA TRP A 57 10.33 1.13 1.64
C TRP A 57 8.81 0.94 1.80
N THR A 58 8.13 1.96 2.28
CA THR A 58 6.67 1.89 2.50
C THR A 58 5.91 1.77 1.19
N ALA A 59 6.40 2.39 0.12
CA ALA A 59 5.80 2.27 -1.21
C ALA A 59 5.82 0.80 -1.69
N MET A 60 6.93 0.09 -1.48
CA MET A 60 7.05 -1.33 -1.78
C MET A 60 6.11 -2.18 -0.89
N ALA A 61 6.03 -1.87 0.40
CA ALA A 61 5.12 -2.55 1.32
C ALA A 61 3.65 -2.36 0.93
N CYS A 62 3.26 -1.17 0.45
CA CYS A 62 1.91 -0.92 -0.10
C CYS A 62 1.62 -1.75 -1.36
N VAL A 63 2.62 -1.92 -2.25
CA VAL A 63 2.47 -2.79 -3.44
C VAL A 63 2.25 -4.24 -3.01
N ILE A 64 3.06 -4.76 -2.09
CA ILE A 64 2.91 -6.13 -1.58
C ILE A 64 1.54 -6.32 -0.93
N TYR A 65 1.14 -5.40 -0.05
CA TYR A 65 -0.16 -5.44 0.60
C TYR A 65 -1.31 -5.42 -0.40
N GLY A 66 -1.28 -4.50 -1.37
CA GLY A 66 -2.30 -4.40 -2.43
C GLY A 66 -2.36 -5.65 -3.30
N THR A 67 -1.22 -6.27 -3.60
CA THR A 67 -1.17 -7.53 -4.39
C THR A 67 -1.81 -8.68 -3.63
N VAL A 68 -1.49 -8.84 -2.35
CA VAL A 68 -2.10 -9.88 -1.49
C VAL A 68 -3.60 -9.64 -1.33
N GLY A 69 -4.01 -8.39 -1.07
CA GLY A 69 -5.41 -8.02 -0.95
C GLY A 69 -6.19 -8.31 -2.24
N LEU A 70 -5.65 -7.93 -3.40
CA LEU A 70 -6.25 -8.21 -4.69
C LEU A 70 -6.40 -9.71 -4.95
N ALA A 71 -5.41 -10.53 -4.59
CA ALA A 71 -5.49 -11.97 -4.74
C ALA A 71 -6.60 -12.58 -3.88
N LEU A 72 -6.77 -12.11 -2.63
CA LEU A 72 -7.84 -12.53 -1.73
C LEU A 72 -9.22 -12.11 -2.25
N ASP A 73 -9.35 -10.88 -2.74
CA ASP A 73 -10.59 -10.38 -3.32
C ASP A 73 -11.00 -11.18 -4.56
N LEU A 74 -10.04 -11.50 -5.45
CA LEU A 74 -10.29 -12.35 -6.61
C LEU A 74 -10.69 -13.78 -6.22
N ALA A 75 -10.05 -14.36 -5.21
CA ALA A 75 -10.43 -15.68 -4.68
C ALA A 75 -11.85 -15.67 -4.14
N THR A 76 -12.26 -14.62 -3.44
CA THR A 76 -13.63 -14.44 -2.93
C THR A 76 -14.63 -14.31 -4.08
N VAL A 77 -14.34 -13.47 -5.07
CA VAL A 77 -15.21 -13.27 -6.24
C VAL A 77 -15.38 -14.57 -7.04
N THR A 78 -14.31 -15.31 -7.27
CA THR A 78 -14.37 -16.60 -7.99
C THR A 78 -15.16 -17.66 -7.22
N SER A 79 -15.04 -17.70 -5.90
CA SER A 79 -15.82 -18.59 -5.02
C SER A 79 -17.32 -18.27 -5.10
N ILE A 80 -17.70 -17.00 -5.08
CA ILE A 80 -19.09 -16.55 -5.20
C ILE A 80 -19.67 -16.90 -6.58
N LEU A 81 -18.91 -16.66 -7.66
CA LEU A 81 -19.32 -16.99 -9.02
C LEU A 81 -19.44 -18.51 -9.24
N GLY A 82 -18.64 -19.32 -8.52
CA GLY A 82 -18.72 -20.77 -8.51
C GLY A 82 -19.92 -21.34 -7.71
N GLY A 83 -20.80 -20.49 -7.18
CA GLY A 83 -21.99 -20.92 -6.45
C GLY A 83 -21.74 -21.38 -5.00
N GLN A 84 -20.53 -21.14 -4.46
CA GLN A 84 -20.15 -21.57 -3.11
C GLN A 84 -20.31 -20.48 -2.05
N GLY A 85 -20.84 -19.30 -2.39
CA GLY A 85 -20.90 -18.15 -1.49
C GLY A 85 -22.27 -17.48 -1.44
N GLU A 86 -22.60 -16.91 -0.29
CA GLU A 86 -23.74 -16.03 -0.12
C GLU A 86 -23.50 -14.66 -0.80
N THR A 87 -24.53 -14.22 -1.41
CA THR A 87 -24.73 -13.29 -2.52
C THR A 87 -24.55 -11.79 -2.22
N GLY A 88 -24.41 -11.03 -3.31
CA GLY A 88 -24.72 -9.60 -3.45
C GLY A 88 -23.81 -8.64 -2.69
N ALA A 89 -23.98 -8.54 -1.38
CA ALA A 89 -23.21 -7.56 -0.58
C ALA A 89 -21.72 -7.91 -0.48
N LEU A 90 -21.38 -9.18 -0.22
CA LEU A 90 -19.98 -9.63 -0.16
C LEU A 90 -19.29 -9.49 -1.50
N PHE A 91 -19.97 -9.78 -2.60
CA PHE A 91 -19.45 -9.57 -3.95
C PHE A 91 -19.09 -8.10 -4.20
N LEU A 92 -20.00 -7.18 -3.85
CA LEU A 92 -19.78 -5.75 -4.01
C LEU A 92 -18.61 -5.26 -3.14
N PHE A 93 -18.53 -5.67 -1.88
CA PHE A 93 -17.42 -5.28 -0.99
C PHE A 93 -16.09 -5.83 -1.47
N SER A 94 -16.04 -7.10 -1.91
CA SER A 94 -14.83 -7.69 -2.50
C SER A 94 -14.43 -7.00 -3.81
N ALA A 95 -15.37 -6.68 -4.68
CA ALA A 95 -15.10 -5.98 -5.93
C ALA A 95 -14.56 -4.55 -5.65
N MET A 96 -15.17 -3.82 -4.72
CA MET A 96 -14.69 -2.49 -4.32
C MET A 96 -13.32 -2.56 -3.67
N SER A 97 -13.10 -3.50 -2.75
CA SER A 97 -11.80 -3.74 -2.12
C SER A 97 -10.74 -4.06 -3.16
N GLY A 98 -11.05 -4.95 -4.12
CA GLY A 98 -10.16 -5.31 -5.22
C GLY A 98 -9.76 -4.11 -6.08
N ILE A 99 -10.69 -3.22 -6.41
CA ILE A 99 -10.39 -1.97 -7.13
C ILE A 99 -9.45 -1.09 -6.31
N VAL A 100 -9.70 -0.89 -5.02
CA VAL A 100 -8.86 -0.07 -4.15
C VAL A 100 -7.48 -0.69 -3.98
N ASN A 101 -7.36 -2.01 -3.82
CA ASN A 101 -6.10 -2.74 -3.77
C ASN A 101 -5.31 -2.61 -5.08
N PHE A 102 -5.99 -2.69 -6.23
CA PHE A 102 -5.38 -2.48 -7.53
C PHE A 102 -4.84 -1.05 -7.69
N LEU A 103 -5.62 -0.04 -7.30
CA LEU A 103 -5.17 1.35 -7.31
C LEU A 103 -3.98 1.57 -6.35
N LEU A 104 -4.00 0.95 -5.17
CA LEU A 104 -2.90 1.01 -4.21
C LEU A 104 -1.61 0.43 -4.82
N MET A 105 -1.71 -0.69 -5.54
CA MET A 105 -0.58 -1.28 -6.26
C MET A 105 -0.04 -0.35 -7.34
N LEU A 106 -0.91 0.27 -8.15
CA LEU A 106 -0.50 1.20 -9.20
C LEU A 106 0.17 2.46 -8.65
N PHE A 107 -0.45 3.11 -7.67
CA PHE A 107 0.09 4.33 -7.07
C PHE A 107 1.34 4.07 -6.22
N GLY A 108 1.36 2.96 -5.47
CA GLY A 108 2.53 2.53 -4.71
C GLY A 108 3.71 2.20 -5.63
N GLY A 109 3.46 1.44 -6.72
CA GLY A 109 4.47 1.11 -7.71
C GLY A 109 5.04 2.36 -8.41
N ARG A 110 4.18 3.30 -8.77
CA ARG A 110 4.61 4.58 -9.37
C ARG A 110 5.45 5.41 -8.39
N ALA A 111 5.05 5.50 -7.13
CA ALA A 111 5.81 6.22 -6.11
C ALA A 111 7.18 5.57 -5.87
N PHE A 112 7.23 4.24 -5.86
CA PHE A 112 8.46 3.48 -5.74
C PHE A 112 9.42 3.74 -6.90
N LEU A 113 8.95 3.65 -8.14
CA LEU A 113 9.76 3.92 -9.33
C LEU A 113 10.30 5.37 -9.35
N HIS A 114 9.49 6.34 -8.91
CA HIS A 114 9.91 7.75 -8.85
C HIS A 114 11.07 7.95 -7.87
N SER A 115 11.04 7.28 -6.72
CA SER A 115 12.11 7.37 -5.72
C SER A 115 13.44 6.78 -6.22
N PHE A 116 13.39 5.77 -7.07
CA PHE A 116 14.58 5.22 -7.72
C PHE A 116 15.18 6.15 -8.77
N GLN A 117 14.34 6.81 -9.56
CA GLN A 117 14.81 7.75 -10.58
C GLN A 117 15.51 8.96 -9.96
N GLU A 118 14.99 9.50 -8.86
CA GLU A 118 15.65 10.61 -8.14
C GLU A 118 17.02 10.21 -7.58
N SER A 119 17.17 8.98 -7.12
CA SER A 119 18.45 8.45 -6.61
C SER A 119 19.48 8.16 -7.72
N ALA A 120 19.02 7.95 -8.95
CA ALA A 120 19.87 7.60 -10.10
C ALA A 120 20.37 8.83 -10.90
N LEU A 121 19.88 10.05 -10.62
CA LEU A 121 20.33 11.25 -11.31
C LEU A 121 21.76 11.64 -10.88
N PRO A 122 22.74 11.76 -11.81
CA PRO A 122 24.15 12.02 -11.49
C PRO A 122 24.43 13.45 -10.98
N GLY A 123 23.40 14.25 -10.74
CA GLY A 123 23.52 15.66 -10.33
C GLY A 123 23.57 15.92 -8.82
N SER A 124 23.40 14.91 -7.97
CA SER A 124 23.42 15.08 -6.51
C SER A 124 24.80 14.88 -5.87
N ARG A 125 25.86 14.88 -6.70
CA ARG A 125 27.21 14.87 -6.13
C ARG A 125 27.43 16.22 -5.44
N PRO A 126 27.75 16.26 -4.13
CA PRO A 126 28.10 17.52 -3.48
C PRO A 126 29.25 18.19 -4.25
N PRO A 127 29.25 19.52 -4.39
CA PRO A 127 30.31 20.22 -5.09
C PRO A 127 31.66 19.82 -4.50
N SER A 128 32.58 19.38 -5.37
CA SER A 128 33.92 19.01 -4.98
C SER A 128 34.54 20.16 -4.20
N PRO A 129 35.23 19.91 -3.08
CA PRO A 129 35.90 20.98 -2.35
C PRO A 129 36.86 21.69 -3.30
N PRO A 130 36.98 23.04 -3.24
CA PRO A 130 37.84 23.79 -4.11
C PRO A 130 39.26 23.25 -3.99
N SER A 131 39.87 22.94 -5.13
CA SER A 131 41.26 22.52 -5.20
C SER A 131 42.14 23.56 -4.52
N PRO A 132 43.07 23.19 -3.63
CA PRO A 132 44.01 24.15 -3.05
C PRO A 132 44.77 24.79 -4.18
N SER A 133 44.55 26.11 -4.36
CA SER A 133 45.28 26.91 -5.34
C SER A 133 46.74 26.78 -5.09
N SER A 134 47.46 26.20 -6.03
CA SER A 134 48.92 26.14 -6.08
C SER A 134 49.50 27.54 -6.32
N SER A 135 49.36 28.41 -5.35
CA SER A 135 49.99 29.72 -5.36
C SER A 135 50.95 29.80 -4.19
N ALA A 136 52.16 29.26 -4.34
CA ALA A 136 53.34 29.69 -3.65
C ALA A 136 54.59 29.07 -4.32
N ARG A 137 55.15 29.77 -5.26
CA ARG A 137 56.59 29.72 -5.49
C ARG A 137 57.12 31.16 -5.58
N PRO A 138 58.05 31.53 -4.72
CA PRO A 138 58.86 32.72 -4.89
C PRO A 138 59.87 32.53 -5.99
#